data_be78050def4e07fc16bbb6802ad27080
#
_entry.id   be78050def4e07fc16bbb6802ad27080
#
_cell.length_a   1.000
_cell.length_b   1.000
_cell.length_c   1.000
_cell.angle_alpha   90.00
_cell.angle_beta   90.00
_cell.angle_gamma   90.00
#
_symmetry.space_group_name_H-M   'P 1'
#
loop_
_entity.id
_entity.type
_entity.pdbx_description
1 polymer ?
#
loop_
_entity_poly.entity_id
_entity_poly.type
_entity_poly.pdbx_seq_one_letter_code
_entity_poly.pdbx_strand_id
1 'polypeptide(L)'
;MRKYALALGIWGIAAHATAAERYEFLPAPQINLSLLYRLDKLTGDVIACQFAHNPGKTDVAPGAYGVTTCYRGGEGATNQSPGDYALLASRNQQEGGVFRIDRSSGAISVCYLYFQRQGDRETDKYVVCTPPFK
;
A
#
# COMPACT_ATOMS: atom_id res chain seq x y z
N MET A 1 7.76 -71.35 -0.76
CA MET A 1 7.07 -70.24 -0.06
C MET A 1 7.76 -68.95 -0.47
N ARG A 2 7.16 -68.16 -1.37
CA ARG A 2 7.67 -66.87 -1.87
C ARG A 2 7.12 -65.73 -1.02
N LYS A 3 7.97 -65.02 -0.27
CA LYS A 3 7.59 -63.82 0.49
C LYS A 3 7.67 -62.62 -0.42
N TYR A 4 6.53 -62.01 -0.73
CA TYR A 4 6.45 -60.73 -1.43
C TYR A 4 6.53 -59.60 -0.38
N ALA A 5 7.59 -58.79 -0.43
CA ALA A 5 7.71 -57.55 0.32
C ALA A 5 7.05 -56.44 -0.46
N LEU A 6 5.99 -55.87 0.08
CA LEU A 6 5.36 -54.65 -0.43
C LEU A 6 6.17 -53.43 0.03
N ALA A 7 6.82 -52.75 -0.90
CA ALA A 7 7.45 -51.45 -0.64
C ALA A 7 6.35 -50.36 -0.76
N LEU A 8 5.96 -49.75 0.37
CA LEU A 8 5.12 -48.56 0.42
C LEU A 8 5.99 -47.35 0.07
N GLY A 9 5.84 -46.82 -1.13
CA GLY A 9 6.44 -45.54 -1.55
C GLY A 9 5.71 -44.38 -0.89
N ILE A 10 6.40 -43.68 0.02
CA ILE A 10 5.90 -42.42 0.59
C ILE A 10 6.15 -41.31 -0.44
N TRP A 11 5.09 -40.86 -1.10
CA TRP A 11 5.13 -39.67 -1.96
C TRP A 11 5.14 -38.45 -1.05
N GLY A 12 6.31 -37.83 -0.90
CA GLY A 12 6.44 -36.55 -0.20
C GLY A 12 5.77 -35.45 -1.02
N ILE A 13 4.67 -34.92 -0.51
CA ILE A 13 4.04 -33.71 -1.05
C ILE A 13 4.94 -32.53 -0.64
N ALA A 14 5.72 -32.02 -1.58
CA ALA A 14 6.48 -30.78 -1.39
C ALA A 14 5.47 -29.63 -1.29
N ALA A 15 5.18 -29.17 -0.08
CA ALA A 15 4.41 -27.94 0.14
C ALA A 15 5.26 -26.76 -0.36
N HIS A 16 4.88 -26.20 -1.49
CA HIS A 16 5.44 -24.94 -1.97
C HIS A 16 4.92 -23.84 -1.05
N ALA A 17 5.74 -23.40 -0.10
CA ALA A 17 5.47 -22.19 0.66
C ALA A 17 5.60 -21.01 -0.33
N THR A 18 4.47 -20.47 -0.78
CA THR A 18 4.44 -19.18 -1.48
C THR A 18 4.88 -18.12 -0.49
N ALA A 19 5.98 -17.43 -0.80
CA ALA A 19 6.41 -16.29 0.01
C ALA A 19 5.25 -15.29 0.07
N ALA A 20 4.80 -14.96 1.29
CA ALA A 20 3.75 -13.98 1.48
C ALA A 20 4.22 -12.63 0.90
N GLU A 21 3.41 -12.03 0.05
CA GLU A 21 3.73 -10.72 -0.54
C GLU A 21 3.90 -9.68 0.58
N ARG A 22 5.06 -9.05 0.62
CA ARG A 22 5.41 -8.06 1.64
C ARG A 22 4.61 -6.76 1.49
N TYR A 23 4.35 -6.37 0.26
CA TYR A 23 3.69 -5.09 -0.02
C TYR A 23 2.27 -5.30 -0.52
N GLU A 24 1.39 -4.40 -0.08
CA GLU A 24 0.03 -4.27 -0.59
C GLU A 24 -0.12 -2.92 -1.28
N PHE A 25 -0.85 -2.89 -2.38
CA PHE A 25 -1.11 -1.69 -3.17
C PHE A 25 -2.60 -1.47 -3.27
N LEU A 26 -3.05 -0.25 -2.97
CA LEU A 26 -4.46 0.10 -3.01
C LEU A 26 -4.64 1.50 -3.63
N PRO A 27 -5.42 1.63 -4.70
CA PRO A 27 -5.79 2.94 -5.22
C PRO A 27 -6.61 3.75 -4.20
N ALA A 28 -6.43 5.06 -4.19
CA ALA A 28 -7.33 5.93 -3.45
C ALA A 28 -8.77 5.76 -3.98
N PRO A 29 -9.79 5.79 -3.11
CA PRO A 29 -11.19 5.62 -3.53
C PRO A 29 -11.71 6.82 -4.35
N GLN A 30 -11.05 7.96 -4.26
CA GLN A 30 -11.46 9.18 -4.97
C GLN A 30 -11.38 9.00 -6.48
N ILE A 31 -12.50 9.22 -7.16
CA ILE A 31 -12.56 9.22 -8.63
C ILE A 31 -11.75 10.40 -9.19
N ASN A 32 -11.17 10.21 -10.37
CA ASN A 32 -10.32 11.19 -11.06
C ASN A 32 -9.04 11.57 -10.31
N LEU A 33 -8.62 10.77 -9.33
CA LEU A 33 -7.35 10.92 -8.63
C LEU A 33 -6.44 9.72 -8.91
N SER A 34 -5.35 9.95 -9.63
CA SER A 34 -4.35 8.92 -9.91
C SER A 34 -3.39 8.78 -8.73
N LEU A 35 -3.88 8.33 -7.59
CA LEU A 35 -3.14 8.13 -6.34
C LEU A 35 -3.18 6.66 -5.94
N LEU A 36 -2.00 6.08 -5.69
CA LEU A 36 -1.82 4.70 -5.26
C LEU A 36 -1.09 4.67 -3.94
N TYR A 37 -1.66 4.00 -2.95
CA TYR A 37 -1.00 3.73 -1.67
C TYR A 37 -0.23 2.41 -1.74
N ARG A 38 0.94 2.37 -1.09
CA ARG A 38 1.72 1.16 -0.83
C ARG A 38 1.89 0.98 0.66
N LEU A 39 1.50 -0.16 1.16
CA LEU A 39 1.68 -0.60 2.54
C LEU A 39 2.79 -1.64 2.63
N ASP A 40 3.69 -1.51 3.58
CA ASP A 40 4.49 -2.62 4.06
C ASP A 40 3.68 -3.41 5.09
N LYS A 41 3.30 -4.64 4.77
CA LYS A 41 2.40 -5.46 5.60
C LYS A 41 3.00 -5.88 6.94
N LEU A 42 4.32 -5.84 7.08
CA LEU A 42 5.03 -6.21 8.31
C LEU A 42 5.23 -5.00 9.24
N THR A 43 5.59 -3.87 8.67
CA THR A 43 5.94 -2.67 9.46
C THR A 43 4.79 -1.68 9.59
N GLY A 44 3.73 -1.84 8.78
CA GLY A 44 2.61 -0.90 8.75
C GLY A 44 2.94 0.45 8.10
N ASP A 45 4.13 0.60 7.49
CA ASP A 45 4.54 1.83 6.82
C ASP A 45 3.74 2.06 5.54
N VAL A 46 3.24 3.28 5.38
CA VAL A 46 2.43 3.69 4.23
C VAL A 46 3.10 4.82 3.49
N ILE A 47 3.25 4.65 2.19
CA ILE A 47 3.62 5.72 1.25
C ILE A 47 2.54 5.85 0.19
N ALA A 48 2.58 6.93 -0.59
CA ALA A 48 1.67 7.10 -1.72
C ALA A 48 2.42 7.61 -2.95
N CYS A 49 2.00 7.15 -4.13
CA CYS A 49 2.53 7.62 -5.40
C CYS A 49 1.39 8.18 -6.25
N GLN A 50 1.61 9.33 -6.82
CA GLN A 50 0.64 10.02 -7.67
C GLN A 50 1.20 10.16 -9.09
N PHE A 51 0.39 9.84 -10.07
CA PHE A 51 0.65 10.20 -11.45
C PHE A 51 0.04 11.57 -11.73
N ALA A 52 0.88 12.49 -12.23
CA ALA A 52 0.44 13.80 -12.68
C ALA A 52 0.69 13.93 -14.19
N HIS A 53 -0.38 14.14 -14.94
CA HIS A 53 -0.30 14.53 -16.33
C HIS A 53 0.08 16.01 -16.42
N ASN A 54 1.04 16.35 -17.28
CA ASN A 54 1.44 17.74 -17.55
C ASN A 54 0.65 18.29 -18.76
N PRO A 55 -0.54 18.82 -18.58
CA PRO A 55 -1.39 19.26 -19.70
C PRO A 55 -0.87 20.49 -20.44
N GLY A 56 0.16 21.17 -19.90
CA GLY A 56 0.72 22.39 -20.49
C GLY A 56 1.98 22.20 -21.34
N LYS A 57 2.50 20.98 -21.48
CA LYS A 57 3.65 20.70 -22.34
C LYS A 57 3.21 19.94 -23.58
N THR A 58 2.98 20.70 -24.66
CA THR A 58 2.67 20.15 -25.99
C THR A 58 3.92 19.60 -26.72
N ASP A 59 5.11 19.85 -26.19
CA ASP A 59 6.40 19.51 -26.81
C ASP A 59 7.06 18.29 -26.16
N VAL A 60 6.31 17.47 -25.46
CA VAL A 60 6.85 16.26 -24.84
C VAL A 60 7.02 15.17 -25.89
N ALA A 61 8.20 14.57 -25.93
CA ALA A 61 8.47 13.42 -26.78
C ALA A 61 7.40 12.31 -26.56
N PRO A 62 7.02 11.57 -27.61
CA PRO A 62 6.09 10.44 -27.46
C PRO A 62 6.56 9.52 -26.34
N GLY A 63 5.70 9.30 -25.33
CA GLY A 63 6.01 8.52 -24.12
C GLY A 63 6.26 9.35 -22.85
N ALA A 64 6.42 10.67 -22.92
CA ALA A 64 6.61 11.55 -21.76
C ALA A 64 5.29 12.21 -21.31
N TYR A 65 4.26 11.39 -21.09
CA TYR A 65 2.89 11.89 -20.81
C TYR A 65 2.68 12.40 -19.39
N GLY A 66 3.64 12.26 -18.49
CA GLY A 66 3.49 12.73 -17.12
C GLY A 66 4.62 12.27 -16.22
N VAL A 67 4.52 12.62 -14.96
CA VAL A 67 5.49 12.29 -13.91
C VAL A 67 4.79 11.51 -12.81
N THR A 68 5.42 10.42 -12.37
CA THR A 68 5.02 9.73 -11.13
C THR A 68 5.85 10.28 -9.99
N THR A 69 5.19 10.85 -8.99
CA THR A 69 5.83 11.35 -7.78
C THR A 69 5.39 10.48 -6.60
N CYS A 70 6.35 9.97 -5.84
CA CYS A 70 6.07 9.22 -4.62
C CYS A 70 6.35 10.07 -3.39
N TYR A 71 5.45 10.03 -2.44
CA TYR A 71 5.46 10.76 -1.19
C TYR A 71 5.76 9.81 -0.04
N ARG A 72 6.75 10.15 0.76
CA ARG A 72 7.14 9.36 1.94
C ARG A 72 6.05 9.33 3.00
N GLY A 73 6.10 8.37 3.89
CA GLY A 73 5.34 8.37 5.13
C GLY A 73 5.85 9.45 6.10
N GLY A 74 4.91 10.13 6.73
CA GLY A 74 5.12 11.09 7.81
C GLY A 74 4.51 10.59 9.12
N GLU A 75 3.92 11.50 9.88
CA GLU A 75 3.33 11.21 11.19
C GLU A 75 2.29 10.10 11.11
N GLY A 76 2.39 9.12 12.00
CA GLY A 76 1.51 7.97 12.06
C GLY A 76 1.60 7.00 10.87
N ALA A 77 2.25 7.38 9.77
CA ALA A 77 2.40 6.53 8.58
C ALA A 77 3.67 5.67 8.61
N THR A 78 4.58 5.91 9.53
CA THR A 78 5.84 5.17 9.72
C THR A 78 6.03 4.76 11.17
N ASN A 79 7.02 3.92 11.42
CA ASN A 79 7.44 3.49 12.77
C ASN A 79 6.33 2.81 13.59
N GLN A 80 5.51 2.00 12.92
CA GLN A 80 4.54 1.17 13.63
C GLN A 80 5.22 -0.05 14.26
N SER A 81 4.58 -0.62 15.27
CA SER A 81 4.99 -1.93 15.79
C SER A 81 4.81 -2.99 14.70
N PRO A 82 5.70 -4.01 14.63
CA PRO A 82 5.49 -5.12 13.72
C PRO A 82 4.12 -5.76 13.92
N GLY A 83 3.42 -6.06 12.83
CA GLY A 83 2.06 -6.57 12.86
C GLY A 83 1.65 -7.28 11.57
N ASP A 84 0.36 -7.47 11.39
CA ASP A 84 -0.25 -7.97 10.16
C ASP A 84 -1.17 -6.88 9.59
N TYR A 85 -0.58 -6.01 8.80
CA TYR A 85 -1.27 -4.84 8.28
C TYR A 85 -1.93 -5.10 6.92
N ALA A 86 -3.05 -4.40 6.69
CA ALA A 86 -3.77 -4.36 5.43
C ALA A 86 -4.31 -2.96 5.15
N LEU A 87 -4.55 -2.66 3.88
CA LEU A 87 -5.27 -1.48 3.43
C LEU A 87 -6.71 -1.84 3.05
N LEU A 88 -7.62 -0.89 3.27
CA LEU A 88 -9.00 -0.99 2.83
C LEU A 88 -9.46 0.37 2.30
N ALA A 89 -10.00 0.39 1.09
CA ALA A 89 -10.59 1.59 0.53
C ALA A 89 -11.94 1.90 1.20
N SER A 90 -12.21 3.18 1.43
CA SER A 90 -13.57 3.62 1.75
C SER A 90 -14.45 3.53 0.48
N ARG A 91 -15.77 3.55 0.65
CA ARG A 91 -16.69 3.66 -0.48
C ARG A 91 -16.95 5.11 -0.89
N ASN A 92 -16.35 6.06 -0.18
CA ASN A 92 -16.54 7.47 -0.47
C ASN A 92 -15.64 7.90 -1.63
N GLN A 93 -16.22 8.08 -2.79
CA GLN A 93 -15.52 8.48 -4.02
C GLN A 93 -15.03 9.95 -4.01
N GLN A 94 -15.29 10.70 -2.96
CA GLN A 94 -14.82 12.07 -2.78
C GLN A 94 -13.59 12.15 -1.86
N GLU A 95 -13.22 11.05 -1.21
CA GLU A 95 -12.09 10.99 -0.28
C GLU A 95 -10.89 10.29 -0.89
N GLY A 96 -9.72 10.88 -0.66
CA GLY A 96 -8.44 10.33 -1.09
C GLY A 96 -7.80 9.38 -0.09
N GLY A 97 -8.38 9.23 1.12
CA GLY A 97 -7.80 8.41 2.19
C GLY A 97 -8.17 6.93 2.13
N VAL A 98 -7.36 6.11 2.79
CA VAL A 98 -7.57 4.67 2.94
C VAL A 98 -7.47 4.27 4.40
N PHE A 99 -8.17 3.21 4.80
CA PHE A 99 -8.00 2.61 6.13
C PHE A 99 -6.76 1.73 6.14
N ARG A 100 -5.93 1.86 7.19
CA ARG A 100 -4.93 0.88 7.56
C ARG A 100 -5.43 0.10 8.76
N ILE A 101 -5.44 -1.22 8.65
CA ILE A 101 -5.91 -2.14 9.67
C ILE A 101 -4.73 -3.01 10.12
N ASP A 102 -4.51 -3.11 11.42
CA ASP A 102 -3.66 -4.16 11.98
C ASP A 102 -4.56 -5.33 12.40
N ARG A 103 -4.49 -6.42 11.66
CA ARG A 103 -5.31 -7.61 11.90
C ARG A 103 -4.94 -8.33 13.19
N SER A 104 -3.72 -8.15 13.69
CA SER A 104 -3.26 -8.80 14.92
C SER A 104 -3.81 -8.12 16.17
N SER A 105 -3.97 -6.80 16.16
CA SER A 105 -4.46 -6.00 17.29
C SER A 105 -5.89 -5.49 17.12
N GLY A 106 -6.41 -5.49 15.89
CA GLY A 106 -7.68 -4.86 15.54
C GLY A 106 -7.61 -3.34 15.43
N ALA A 107 -6.43 -2.74 15.50
CA ALA A 107 -6.26 -1.31 15.42
C ALA A 107 -6.55 -0.78 14.01
N ILE A 108 -7.24 0.36 13.94
CA ILE A 108 -7.65 1.01 12.69
C ILE A 108 -7.14 2.45 12.67
N SER A 109 -6.49 2.83 11.57
CA SER A 109 -6.07 4.20 11.27
C SER A 109 -6.60 4.60 9.90
N VAL A 110 -6.73 5.90 9.64
CA VAL A 110 -6.97 6.44 8.30
C VAL A 110 -5.68 7.09 7.82
N CYS A 111 -5.20 6.67 6.66
CA CYS A 111 -4.01 7.22 6.02
C CYS A 111 -4.42 8.03 4.79
N TYR A 112 -3.83 9.20 4.62
CA TYR A 112 -4.12 10.09 3.50
C TYR A 112 -2.90 10.92 3.14
N LEU A 113 -2.87 11.42 1.90
CA LEU A 113 -1.85 12.35 1.45
C LEU A 113 -2.15 13.73 2.04
N TYR A 114 -1.23 14.21 2.87
CA TYR A 114 -1.30 15.53 3.47
C TYR A 114 -0.40 16.47 2.68
N PHE A 115 -0.86 17.69 2.48
CA PHE A 115 -0.06 18.77 1.90
C PHE A 115 -0.21 20.01 2.75
N GLN A 116 0.92 20.61 3.06
CA GLN A 116 0.99 21.85 3.79
C GLN A 116 1.03 23.00 2.79
N ARG A 117 0.21 24.00 3.01
CA ARG A 117 0.27 25.27 2.26
C ARG A 117 0.92 26.34 3.13
N GLN A 118 1.89 27.04 2.57
CA GLN A 118 2.49 28.22 3.17
C GLN A 118 2.27 29.38 2.20
N GLY A 119 1.21 30.17 2.46
CA GLY A 119 0.72 31.15 1.49
C GLY A 119 0.19 30.45 0.23
N ASP A 120 0.59 30.94 -0.95
CA ASP A 120 0.19 30.36 -2.24
C ASP A 120 1.08 29.19 -2.70
N ARG A 121 2.08 28.81 -1.90
CA ARG A 121 3.01 27.72 -2.22
C ARG A 121 2.64 26.46 -1.46
N GLU A 122 2.54 25.38 -2.19
CA GLU A 122 2.48 24.03 -1.64
C GLU A 122 3.91 23.60 -1.31
N THR A 123 4.22 23.38 -0.01
CA THR A 123 5.61 23.19 0.41
C THR A 123 6.00 21.72 0.54
N ASP A 124 5.23 20.92 1.27
CA ASP A 124 5.53 19.52 1.49
C ASP A 124 4.29 18.65 1.32
N LYS A 125 4.51 17.49 0.70
CA LYS A 125 3.50 16.42 0.60
C LYS A 125 4.06 15.16 1.22
N TYR A 126 3.30 14.56 2.12
CA TYR A 126 3.64 13.30 2.75
C TYR A 126 2.37 12.57 3.21
N VAL A 127 2.47 11.28 3.39
CA VAL A 127 1.35 10.50 3.91
C VAL A 127 1.32 10.63 5.44
N VAL A 128 0.16 10.93 5.99
CA VAL A 128 -0.09 10.86 7.43
C VAL A 128 -1.13 9.80 7.72
N CYS A 129 -1.05 9.18 8.89
CA CYS A 129 -2.11 8.32 9.39
C CYS A 129 -2.59 8.79 10.76
N THR A 130 -3.89 8.74 10.98
CA THR A 130 -4.46 9.06 12.30
C THR A 130 -3.92 8.11 13.37
N PRO A 131 -3.89 8.53 14.64
CA PRO A 131 -3.63 7.60 15.74
C PRO A 131 -4.55 6.38 15.65
N PRO A 132 -4.03 5.18 15.93
CA PRO A 132 -4.84 3.96 15.82
C PRO A 132 -5.90 3.92 16.91
N PHE A 133 -7.13 3.63 16.52
CA PHE A 133 -8.22 3.32 17.43
C PHE A 133 -8.29 1.79 17.62
N LYS A 134 -8.44 1.33 18.85
CA LYS A 134 -8.57 -0.08 19.23
C LYS A 134 -9.94 -0.38 19.80
#